data_db785e4656d17544766f350019a8b4a4
#
_entry.id   db785e4656d17544766f350019a8b4a4
#
_cell.length_a   1.000
_cell.length_b   1.000
_cell.length_c   1.000
_cell.angle_alpha   90.00
_cell.angle_beta   90.00
_cell.angle_gamma   90.00
#
_symmetry.space_group_name_H-M   'P 1'
#
loop_
_entity.id
_entity.type
_entity.pdbx_description
1 polymer ?
#
loop_
_entity_poly.entity_id
_entity_poly.type
_entity_poly.pdbx_seq_one_letter_code
_entity_poly.pdbx_strand_id
1 'polypeptide(L)' 'MIIRIDQMDRTPVYQQIRNQIVAAIGQDELCPADRLPSVRSLASDLGINIHTVNKAYAVL' A
#
# COMPACT_ATOMS: atom_id res chain seq x y z
N MET A 1 9.56 2.33 -3.90
CA MET A 1 8.85 2.03 -2.65
C MET A 1 8.67 0.54 -2.51
N ILE A 2 8.97 0.01 -1.34
CA ILE A 2 8.81 -1.40 -1.04
C ILE A 2 7.74 -1.56 0.03
N ILE A 3 6.73 -2.36 -0.24
CA ILE A 3 5.67 -2.64 0.72
C ILE A 3 5.80 -4.09 1.17
N ARG A 4 5.80 -4.29 2.48
CA ARG A 4 5.88 -5.61 3.08
C ARG A 4 4.64 -5.90 3.88
N ILE A 5 4.09 -7.08 3.70
CA ILE A 5 2.90 -7.51 4.41
C ILE A 5 3.31 -8.57 5.42
N ASP A 6 2.94 -8.35 6.68
CA ASP A 6 3.16 -9.31 7.76
C ASP A 6 1.85 -10.04 8.03
N GLN A 7 1.80 -11.30 7.66
CA GLN A 7 0.60 -12.12 7.85
C GLN A 7 0.33 -12.41 9.32
N MET A 8 1.34 -12.27 10.17
CA MET A 8 1.20 -12.53 11.61
C MET A 8 0.73 -11.29 12.38
N ASP A 9 0.76 -10.14 11.76
CA ASP A 9 0.30 -8.91 12.39
C ASP A 9 -1.24 -8.89 12.42
N ARG A 10 -1.78 -8.42 13.53
CA ARG A 10 -3.23 -8.28 13.70
C ARG A 10 -3.81 -7.16 12.84
N THR A 11 -2.97 -6.23 12.41
CA THR A 11 -3.41 -5.14 11.54
C THR A 11 -3.85 -5.71 10.20
N PRO A 12 -5.06 -5.36 9.73
CA PRO A 12 -5.52 -5.81 8.42
C PRO A 12 -4.55 -5.45 7.32
N VAL A 13 -4.46 -6.28 6.29
CA VAL A 13 -3.51 -6.10 5.20
C VAL A 13 -3.67 -4.73 4.53
N TYR A 14 -4.92 -4.30 4.27
CA TYR A 14 -5.15 -3.01 3.62
C TYR A 14 -4.58 -1.86 4.45
N GLN A 15 -4.66 -1.97 5.76
CA GLN A 15 -4.16 -0.94 6.66
C GLN A 15 -2.62 -0.95 6.72
N GLN A 16 -2.01 -2.12 6.62
CA GLN A 16 -0.55 -2.21 6.53
C GLN A 16 -0.05 -1.52 5.27
N ILE A 17 -0.72 -1.71 4.15
CA ILE A 17 -0.38 -1.06 2.88
C ILE A 17 -0.51 0.46 3.03
N ARG A 18 -1.64 0.91 3.53
CA ARG A 18 -1.92 2.33 3.74
C ARG A 18 -0.86 2.97 4.63
N ASN A 19 -0.52 2.33 5.75
CA ASN A 19 0.43 2.89 6.70
C ASN A 19 1.81 3.05 6.07
N GLN A 20 2.23 2.10 5.26
CA GLN A 20 3.54 2.18 4.60
C GLN A 20 3.57 3.26 3.52
N ILE A 21 2.49 3.44 2.78
CA ILE A 21 2.40 4.50 1.79
C ILE A 21 2.44 5.87 2.47
N VAL A 22 1.68 6.04 3.54
CA VAL A 22 1.68 7.30 4.29
C VAL A 22 3.07 7.60 4.84
N ALA A 23 3.77 6.60 5.36
CA ALA A 23 5.13 6.77 5.86
C ALA A 23 6.09 7.19 4.74
N ALA A 24 5.96 6.60 3.56
CA ALA A 24 6.80 6.94 2.42
C ALA A 24 6.58 8.39 1.97
N ILE A 25 5.33 8.84 1.95
CA ILE A 25 5.00 10.22 1.62
C ILE A 25 5.59 11.17 2.67
N GLY A 26 5.45 10.81 3.93
CA GLY A 26 5.96 11.64 5.03
C GLY A 26 7.47 11.76 5.07
N GLN A 27 8.17 10.80 4.47
CA GLN A 27 9.63 10.79 4.41
C GLN A 27 10.16 11.34 3.08
N ASP A 28 9.29 11.94 2.28
CA ASP A 28 9.61 12.46 0.95
C ASP A 28 10.15 11.40 -0.03
N GLU A 29 9.93 10.13 0.28
CA GLU A 29 10.25 9.05 -0.66
C GLU A 29 9.28 9.04 -1.84
N LEU A 30 8.09 9.61 -1.62
CA LEU A 30 7.03 9.62 -2.59
C LEU A 30 6.17 10.85 -2.34
N CYS A 31 6.02 11.71 -3.34
CA CYS A 31 5.14 12.86 -3.25
C CYS A 31 3.71 12.44 -3.64
N PRO A 32 2.68 13.14 -3.15
CA PRO A 32 1.31 12.82 -3.56
C PRO A 32 1.08 12.91 -5.06
N ALA A 33 1.83 13.79 -5.74
CA ALA A 33 1.75 13.93 -7.19
C ALA A 33 2.57 12.88 -7.93
N ASP A 34 3.44 12.18 -7.24
CA ASP A 34 4.25 11.13 -7.84
C ASP A 34 3.43 9.85 -7.96
N ARG A 35 3.99 8.93 -8.69
CA ARG A 35 3.26 7.74 -9.08
C ARG A 35 3.24 6.70 -8.01
N LEU A 36 2.11 6.56 -7.37
CA LEU A 36 1.80 5.31 -6.71
C LEU A 36 1.63 4.25 -7.80
N PRO A 37 2.05 3.00 -7.54
CA PRO A 37 1.72 1.91 -8.44
C PRO A 37 0.22 1.83 -8.64
N SER A 38 -0.22 1.36 -9.80
CA SER A 38 -1.63 1.12 -10.00
C SER A 38 -2.12 0.05 -9.03
N VAL A 39 -3.41 0.07 -8.71
CA VAL A 39 -3.99 -0.93 -7.83
C VAL A 39 -3.69 -2.34 -8.34
N ARG A 40 -3.87 -2.55 -9.63
CA ARG A 40 -3.62 -3.86 -10.25
C ARG A 40 -2.16 -4.27 -10.15
N SER A 41 -1.24 -3.35 -10.44
CA SER A 41 0.18 -3.61 -10.39
C SER A 41 0.62 -3.98 -8.98
N LEU A 42 0.19 -3.21 -7.99
CA LEU A 42 0.57 -3.47 -6.61
C LEU A 42 -0.02 -4.78 -6.11
N ALA A 43 -1.26 -5.08 -6.45
CA ALA A 43 -1.89 -6.34 -6.06
C ALA A 43 -1.12 -7.53 -6.65
N SER A 44 -0.69 -7.43 -7.91
CA SER A 44 0.09 -8.46 -8.57
C SER A 44 1.44 -8.64 -7.88
N ASP A 45 2.12 -7.53 -7.59
CA ASP A 45 3.44 -7.57 -6.97
C ASP A 45 3.40 -8.19 -5.57
N LEU A 46 2.34 -7.92 -4.82
CA LEU A 46 2.18 -8.43 -3.46
C LEU A 46 1.51 -9.80 -3.43
N GLY A 47 0.95 -10.25 -4.55
CA GLY A 47 0.24 -11.52 -4.61
C GLY A 47 -1.04 -11.54 -3.79
N ILE A 48 -1.74 -10.42 -3.71
CA ILE A 48 -2.96 -10.29 -2.93
C ILE A 48 -4.14 -9.83 -3.79
N ASN A 49 -5.31 -9.85 -3.19
CA ASN A 49 -6.54 -9.47 -3.87
C ASN A 49 -6.52 -7.97 -4.23
N ILE A 50 -6.91 -7.66 -5.46
CA ILE A 50 -6.97 -6.28 -5.93
C ILE A 50 -7.91 -5.42 -5.08
N HIS A 51 -8.98 -6.01 -4.54
CA HIS A 51 -9.92 -5.27 -3.69
C HIS A 51 -9.26 -4.80 -2.39
N THR A 52 -8.33 -5.56 -1.87
CA THR A 52 -7.57 -5.17 -0.68
C THR A 52 -6.72 -3.93 -0.95
N VAL A 53 -6.04 -3.90 -2.09
CA VAL A 53 -5.24 -2.74 -2.48
C VAL A 53 -6.14 -1.54 -2.74
N ASN A 54 -7.26 -1.76 -3.41
CA ASN A 54 -8.21 -0.69 -3.69
C ASN A 54 -8.73 -0.06 -2.39
N LYS A 55 -9.01 -0.88 -1.39
CA LYS A 55 -9.43 -0.38 -0.08
C LYS A 55 -8.33 0.44 0.58
N ALA A 56 -7.09 -0.01 0.48
CA ALA A 56 -5.95 0.75 1.01
C ALA A 56 -5.85 2.12 0.37
N TYR A 57 -6.00 2.20 -0.93
CA TYR A 57 -5.93 3.46 -1.67
C TYR A 57 -7.10 4.38 -1.33
N ALA A 58 -8.27 3.81 -1.08
CA ALA A 58 -9.46 4.60 -0.75
C ALA A 58 -9.35 5.30 0.60
N VAL A 59 -8.55 4.78 1.51
CA VAL A 59 -8.38 5.37 2.86
C VAL A 59 -7.10 6.20 3.01
N LEU A 60 -6.43 6.45 1.90
CA LEU A 60 -5.26 7.34 1.91
C LEU A 60 -5.63 8.80 2.11
#